data_25aa9bfc088f5311e5e99fe19329bc7e
#
_entry.id   25aa9bfc088f5311e5e99fe19329bc7e
#
_cell.length_a   1.000
_cell.length_b   1.000
_cell.length_c   1.000
_cell.angle_alpha   90.00
_cell.angle_beta   90.00
_cell.angle_gamma   90.00
#
_symmetry.space_group_name_H-M   'P 1'
#
loop_
_entity.id
_entity.type
_entity.pdbx_description
1 polymer ?
#
loop_
_entity_poly.entity_id
_entity_poly.type
_entity_poly.pdbx_seq_one_letter_code
_entity_poly.pdbx_strand_id
1 'polypeptide(L)'
;MKIIFFIFFFSFFTNLANANANDEDWIFLRCVKSSDNIKYFEVSVSREMMIERNGYQFTFTRLTPFLIQAELNGLAKISLHRHLGTMAYTVLNSDGSSQSNTVFQCDSVPRLL
;
A
#
# COMPACT_ATOMS: atom_id res chain seq x y z
N MET A 1 -31.90 -16.18 31.63
CA MET A 1 -31.40 -15.98 31.08
C MET A 1 -30.65 -16.04 30.89
N LYS A 2 -30.71 -16.25 30.67
CA LYS A 2 -29.88 -16.18 30.06
C LYS A 2 -29.44 -15.80 29.34
N ILE A 3 -29.80 -15.70 29.05
CA ILE A 3 -29.31 -15.32 28.17
C ILE A 3 -28.50 -14.88 27.99
N ILE A 4 -28.68 -14.97 28.08
CA ILE A 4 -27.93 -14.51 27.60
C ILE A 4 -27.09 -14.52 27.46
N PHE A 5 -27.31 -14.85 27.26
CA PHE A 5 -26.60 -14.62 26.74
C PHE A 5 -26.02 -14.56 26.29
N PHE A 6 -26.36 -14.66 25.99
CA PHE A 6 -25.93 -14.35 25.18
C PHE A 6 -25.28 -13.92 24.91
N ILE A 7 -25.78 -13.79 25.04
CA ILE A 7 -25.20 -13.29 24.43
C ILE A 7 -24.29 -13.14 24.56
N PHE A 8 -24.43 -13.35 24.63
CA PHE A 8 -23.58 -13.06 24.23
C PHE A 8 -22.90 -13.25 23.93
N PHE A 9 -23.13 -13.47 23.51
CA PHE A 9 -22.63 -13.63 22.78
C PHE A 9 -22.21 -13.40 22.12
N PHE A 10 -22.37 -13.35 21.77
CA PHE A 10 -22.23 -12.90 20.78
C PHE A 10 -21.39 -12.15 20.43
N SER A 11 -21.08 -11.70 20.35
CA SER A 11 -20.25 -10.60 20.19
C SER A 11 -18.80 -10.93 20.19
N PHE A 12 -18.37 -11.97 20.64
CA PHE A 12 -17.06 -12.25 20.63
C PHE A 12 -16.46 -12.66 19.38
N PHE A 13 -17.22 -13.04 18.41
CA PHE A 13 -16.64 -13.31 17.24
C PHE A 13 -16.12 -12.18 16.49
N THR A 14 -16.34 -10.99 16.87
CA THR A 14 -15.76 -9.85 16.22
C THR A 14 -14.27 -9.80 16.43
N ASN A 15 -13.74 -10.41 17.45
CA ASN A 15 -12.32 -10.38 17.64
C ASN A 15 -11.56 -11.16 16.61
N LEU A 16 -12.13 -12.24 16.11
CA LEU A 16 -11.50 -12.97 15.05
C LEU A 16 -11.48 -12.19 13.77
N ALA A 17 -12.53 -11.46 13.51
CA ALA A 17 -12.58 -10.63 12.32
C ALA A 17 -11.49 -9.56 12.35
N ASN A 18 -11.21 -9.01 13.51
CA ASN A 18 -10.20 -7.99 13.61
C ASN A 18 -8.82 -8.53 13.30
N ALA A 19 -8.50 -9.73 13.70
CA ALA A 19 -7.22 -10.32 13.40
C ALA A 19 -7.04 -10.53 11.92
N ASN A 20 -8.10 -10.94 11.24
CA ASN A 20 -8.03 -11.12 9.81
C ASN A 20 -7.96 -9.81 9.07
N ALA A 21 -8.60 -8.80 9.60
CA ALA A 21 -8.61 -7.49 8.97
C ALA A 21 -7.22 -6.89 8.86
N ASN A 22 -6.33 -7.19 9.80
CA ASN A 22 -4.98 -6.67 9.73
C ASN A 22 -4.24 -7.20 8.52
N ASP A 23 -4.41 -8.45 8.19
CA ASP A 23 -3.79 -9.02 7.01
C ASP A 23 -4.43 -8.47 5.75
N GLU A 24 -5.73 -8.23 5.77
CA GLU A 24 -6.45 -7.74 4.61
C GLU A 24 -6.18 -6.27 4.34
N ASP A 25 -5.65 -5.55 5.31
CA ASP A 25 -5.32 -4.15 5.14
C ASP A 25 -4.16 -3.94 4.19
N TRP A 26 -3.36 -4.96 3.93
CA TRP A 26 -2.19 -4.83 3.09
C TRP A 26 -2.45 -5.41 1.72
N ILE A 27 -2.20 -4.61 0.69
CA ILE A 27 -2.27 -5.02 -0.71
C ILE A 27 -0.84 -5.16 -1.19
N PHE A 28 -0.54 -6.26 -1.85
CA PHE A 28 0.81 -6.52 -2.34
C PHE A 28 0.83 -6.27 -3.83
N LEU A 29 1.75 -5.42 -4.28
CA LEU A 29 1.86 -5.02 -5.67
C LEU A 29 3.18 -5.48 -6.25
N ARG A 30 3.10 -5.95 -7.48
CA ARG A 30 4.27 -6.22 -8.30
C ARG A 30 4.25 -5.20 -9.42
N CYS A 31 5.26 -4.35 -9.50
CA CYS A 31 5.32 -3.25 -10.43
C CYS A 31 6.47 -3.48 -11.40
N VAL A 32 6.17 -3.51 -12.69
CA VAL A 32 7.11 -3.91 -13.73
C VAL A 32 7.28 -2.79 -14.73
N LYS A 33 8.52 -2.44 -15.02
CA LYS A 33 8.84 -1.61 -16.17
C LYS A 33 9.41 -2.49 -17.30
N SER A 34 10.27 -3.44 -16.93
CA SER A 34 10.88 -4.37 -17.88
C SER A 34 11.27 -5.61 -17.09
N SER A 35 11.76 -6.65 -17.75
CA SER A 35 12.13 -7.88 -17.08
C SER A 35 13.23 -7.68 -16.05
N ASP A 36 14.07 -6.64 -16.21
CA ASP A 36 15.15 -6.36 -15.28
C ASP A 36 14.80 -5.30 -14.27
N ASN A 37 13.63 -4.68 -14.36
CA ASN A 37 13.26 -3.59 -13.46
C ASN A 37 11.89 -3.86 -12.89
N ILE A 38 11.87 -4.57 -11.77
CA ILE A 38 10.64 -4.97 -11.08
C ILE A 38 10.76 -4.52 -9.63
N LYS A 39 9.70 -3.90 -9.12
CA LYS A 39 9.63 -3.50 -7.72
C LYS A 39 8.41 -4.13 -7.07
N TYR A 40 8.52 -4.41 -5.81
CA TYR A 40 7.42 -4.98 -5.02
C TYR A 40 7.10 -4.01 -3.89
N PHE A 41 5.81 -3.81 -3.66
CA PHE A 41 5.33 -2.89 -2.63
C PHE A 41 4.24 -3.54 -1.80
N GLU A 42 4.14 -3.11 -0.54
CA GLU A 42 3.01 -3.39 0.32
C GLU A 42 2.31 -2.06 0.58
N VAL A 43 1.01 -2.01 0.33
CA VAL A 43 0.25 -0.78 0.46
C VAL A 43 -0.85 -0.96 1.48
N SER A 44 -0.93 -0.07 2.45
CA SER A 44 -2.02 -0.05 3.42
C SER A 44 -2.75 1.28 3.33
N VAL A 45 -3.99 1.24 2.85
CA VAL A 45 -4.80 2.45 2.73
C VAL A 45 -5.19 2.95 4.12
N SER A 46 -5.51 2.07 5.04
CA SER A 46 -5.93 2.47 6.38
C SER A 46 -4.79 3.11 7.17
N ARG A 47 -3.57 2.67 6.94
CA ARG A 47 -2.39 3.23 7.61
C ARG A 47 -1.76 4.36 6.82
N GLU A 48 -2.23 4.59 5.60
CA GLU A 48 -1.75 5.63 4.70
C GLU A 48 -0.24 5.52 4.49
N MET A 49 0.21 4.32 4.19
CA MET A 49 1.62 4.08 3.93
C MET A 49 1.83 3.04 2.86
N MET A 50 3.01 3.07 2.24
CA MET A 50 3.43 2.17 1.20
C MET A 50 4.88 1.80 1.50
N ILE A 51 5.18 0.50 1.53
CA ILE A 51 6.51 0.01 1.85
C ILE A 51 7.08 -0.71 0.64
N GLU A 52 8.23 -0.25 0.17
CA GLU A 52 8.95 -0.93 -0.89
C GLU A 52 9.68 -2.13 -0.27
N ARG A 53 9.83 -3.20 -1.02
CA ARG A 53 10.41 -4.44 -0.48
C ARG A 53 11.78 -4.24 0.16
N ASN A 54 12.56 -3.28 -0.32
CA ASN A 54 13.86 -3.00 0.27
C ASN A 54 13.79 -2.29 1.62
N GLY A 55 12.58 -1.99 2.10
CA GLY A 55 12.39 -1.38 3.41
C GLY A 55 12.07 0.09 3.39
N TYR A 56 12.10 0.75 2.24
CA TYR A 56 11.75 2.16 2.18
C TYR A 56 10.26 2.34 2.45
N GLN A 57 9.95 3.20 3.39
CA GLN A 57 8.58 3.44 3.81
C GLN A 57 8.12 4.82 3.35
N PHE A 58 7.11 4.84 2.49
CA PHE A 58 6.53 6.06 1.97
C PHE A 58 5.26 6.38 2.74
N THR A 59 5.03 7.66 2.99
CA THR A 59 3.81 8.13 3.67
C THR A 59 2.91 8.78 2.64
N PHE A 60 1.61 8.50 2.70
CA PHE A 60 0.67 9.09 1.75
C PHE A 60 0.60 10.59 1.95
N THR A 61 0.63 11.31 0.84
CA THR A 61 0.41 12.75 0.81
C THR A 61 -0.94 13.06 0.19
N ARG A 62 -1.52 12.13 -0.55
CA ARG A 62 -2.84 12.29 -1.13
C ARG A 62 -3.49 10.95 -1.36
N LEU A 63 -4.76 10.86 -1.03
CA LEU A 63 -5.54 9.64 -1.22
C LEU A 63 -6.90 10.02 -1.77
N THR A 64 -7.19 9.53 -2.99
CA THR A 64 -8.51 9.68 -3.59
C THR A 64 -8.96 8.31 -4.10
N PRO A 65 -10.22 8.15 -4.54
CA PRO A 65 -10.63 6.87 -5.12
C PRO A 65 -9.82 6.46 -6.34
N PHE A 66 -9.15 7.42 -7.00
CA PHE A 66 -8.43 7.15 -8.23
C PHE A 66 -6.92 7.21 -8.09
N LEU A 67 -6.41 7.87 -7.06
CA LEU A 67 -5.00 8.21 -6.98
C LEU A 67 -4.46 8.11 -5.58
N ILE A 68 -3.28 7.50 -5.45
CA ILE A 68 -2.51 7.52 -4.22
C ILE A 68 -1.18 8.20 -4.54
N GLN A 69 -0.85 9.23 -3.76
CA GLN A 69 0.47 9.85 -3.83
C GLN A 69 1.15 9.65 -2.48
N ALA A 70 2.43 9.31 -2.52
CA ALA A 70 3.21 9.03 -1.31
C ALA A 70 4.62 9.58 -1.48
N GLU A 71 5.27 9.87 -0.37
CA GLU A 71 6.61 10.45 -0.36
C GLU A 71 7.51 9.80 0.67
N LEU A 72 8.79 9.76 0.34
CA LEU A 72 9.84 9.30 1.23
C LEU A 72 10.75 10.49 1.54
N ASN A 73 10.40 11.27 2.55
CA ASN A 73 11.21 12.35 3.13
C ASN A 73 11.98 13.20 2.12
N GLY A 74 11.35 13.56 1.03
CA GLY A 74 12.00 14.39 0.02
C GLY A 74 13.00 13.66 -0.85
N LEU A 75 13.14 12.35 -0.69
CA LEU A 75 14.06 11.55 -1.51
C LEU A 75 13.38 10.97 -2.73
N ALA A 76 12.11 10.64 -2.62
CA ALA A 76 11.37 10.01 -3.71
C ALA A 76 9.88 10.26 -3.54
N LYS A 77 9.15 10.19 -4.66
CA LYS A 77 7.71 10.30 -4.68
C LYS A 77 7.12 9.19 -5.52
N ILE A 78 5.93 8.74 -5.13
CA ILE A 78 5.18 7.76 -5.88
C ILE A 78 3.80 8.32 -6.20
N SER A 79 3.34 8.10 -7.43
CA SER A 79 1.98 8.43 -7.84
C SER A 79 1.38 7.19 -8.47
N LEU A 80 0.41 6.59 -7.80
CA LEU A 80 -0.22 5.34 -8.23
C LEU A 80 -1.65 5.59 -8.67
N HIS A 81 -1.95 5.29 -9.94
CA HIS A 81 -3.30 5.38 -10.46
C HIS A 81 -4.02 4.06 -10.16
N ARG A 82 -4.99 4.13 -9.26
CA ARG A 82 -5.59 2.92 -8.68
C ARG A 82 -6.35 2.07 -9.67
N HIS A 83 -6.98 2.69 -10.67
CA HIS A 83 -7.74 1.94 -11.67
C HIS A 83 -6.89 1.40 -12.80
N LEU A 84 -5.87 2.14 -13.18
CA LEU A 84 -5.01 1.76 -14.30
C LEU A 84 -3.85 0.89 -13.87
N GLY A 85 -3.50 0.94 -12.59
CA GLY A 85 -2.34 0.22 -12.09
C GLY A 85 -1.01 0.82 -12.47
N THR A 86 -0.99 2.02 -13.08
CA THR A 86 0.27 2.66 -13.44
C THR A 86 0.84 3.42 -12.26
N MET A 87 2.14 3.32 -12.07
CA MET A 87 2.84 4.00 -10.98
C MET A 87 3.99 4.81 -11.55
N ALA A 88 4.02 6.10 -11.23
CA ALA A 88 5.16 6.95 -11.52
C ALA A 88 6.03 7.01 -10.27
N TYR A 89 7.28 6.59 -10.40
CA TYR A 89 8.24 6.57 -9.31
C TYR A 89 9.31 7.62 -9.63
N THR A 90 9.38 8.65 -8.83
CA THR A 90 10.27 9.79 -9.07
C THR A 90 11.32 9.85 -7.97
N VAL A 91 12.59 9.83 -8.35
CA VAL A 91 13.69 10.04 -7.42
C VAL A 91 14.03 11.52 -7.47
N LEU A 92 14.23 12.13 -6.32
CA LEU A 92 14.43 13.57 -6.20
C LEU A 92 15.88 13.89 -5.89
N ASN A 93 16.31 15.06 -6.38
CA ASN A 93 17.58 15.65 -6.00
C ASN A 93 17.41 16.35 -4.64
N SER A 94 18.52 16.76 -4.03
CA SER A 94 18.49 17.42 -2.74
C SER A 94 17.75 18.76 -2.76
N ASP A 95 17.65 19.38 -3.94
CA ASP A 95 16.92 20.64 -4.08
C ASP A 95 15.44 20.44 -4.38
N GLY A 96 14.97 19.19 -4.43
CA GLY A 96 13.56 18.88 -4.69
C GLY A 96 13.21 18.68 -6.16
N SER A 97 14.16 18.93 -7.06
CA SER A 97 13.90 18.69 -8.50
C SER A 97 13.97 17.19 -8.80
N SER A 98 13.39 16.82 -9.92
CA SER A 98 13.33 15.41 -10.35
C SER A 98 14.68 14.95 -10.87
N GLN A 99 15.23 13.89 -10.29
CA GLN A 99 16.44 13.28 -10.80
C GLN A 99 16.09 12.25 -11.86
N SER A 100 15.09 11.43 -11.62
CA SER A 100 14.62 10.44 -12.57
C SER A 100 13.15 10.17 -12.31
N ASN A 101 12.45 9.74 -13.36
CA ASN A 101 11.04 9.40 -13.28
C ASN A 101 10.82 8.13 -14.07
N THR A 102 10.35 7.08 -13.43
CA THR A 102 10.13 5.79 -14.04
C THR A 102 8.67 5.40 -13.89
N VAL A 103 8.06 4.93 -14.97
CA VAL A 103 6.67 4.49 -14.94
C VAL A 103 6.63 2.96 -14.95
N PHE A 104 5.89 2.41 -14.03
CA PHE A 104 5.71 0.97 -13.88
C PHE A 104 4.26 0.60 -14.12
N GLN A 105 4.03 -0.63 -14.55
CA GLN A 105 2.70 -1.22 -14.57
C GLN A 105 2.62 -2.17 -13.39
N CYS A 106 1.64 -1.96 -12.52
CA CYS A 106 1.51 -2.70 -11.27
C CYS A 106 0.29 -3.59 -11.28
N ASP A 107 0.44 -4.77 -10.69
CA ASP A 107 -0.65 -5.71 -10.48
C ASP A 107 -0.68 -6.12 -9.02
N SER A 108 -1.88 -6.37 -8.53
CA SER A 108 -2.04 -6.94 -7.20
C SER A 108 -1.68 -8.42 -7.26
N VAL A 109 -0.85 -8.87 -6.34
CA VAL A 109 -0.39 -10.25 -6.31
C VAL A 109 -0.64 -10.84 -4.93
N PRO A 110 -0.70 -12.18 -4.81
CA PRO A 110 -0.81 -12.79 -3.51
C PRO A 110 0.42 -12.51 -2.66
N ARG A 111 0.23 -12.55 -1.35
CA ARG A 111 1.34 -12.32 -0.43
C ARG A 111 2.42 -13.35 -0.67
N LEU A 112 3.66 -12.88 -0.81
CA LEU A 112 4.81 -13.73 -0.98
C LEU A 112 5.39 -14.07 0.38
N LEU A 113 5.65 -15.31 0.63
CA LEU A 113 6.19 -15.76 1.90
C LEU A 113 7.62 -16.24 1.73
#